data_39e6866dbe414497f98398271e5f753d
#
_entry.id   39e6866dbe414497f98398271e5f753d
#
_cell.length_a   1.000
_cell.length_b   1.000
_cell.length_c   1.000
_cell.angle_alpha   90.00
_cell.angle_beta   90.00
_cell.angle_gamma   90.00
#
_symmetry.space_group_name_H-M   'P 1'
#
loop_
_entity.id
_entity.type
_entity.pdbx_description
1 polymer ?
#
loop_
_entity_poly.entity_id
_entity_poly.type
_entity_poly.pdbx_seq_one_letter_code
_entity_poly.pdbx_strand_id
1 'polypeptide(L)'
;MSEPLLRVVNLEKKFPIQRGMFKRTVGQIHAVDGISFDIAPGETLGLVGESGCGKSTTARLILRLLDPTSGEIYFDGKEIHAMPRDEIRAVRKDMQIVFQDPYASLNPRMTVRQIVAEPLIVHGLAKDDSDPAVDEMIELCGLSREFGNRYPHEFSGGQ
;
A
#
# COMPACT_ATOMS: atom_id res chain seq x y z
N MET A 1 -9.95 26.30 -7.23
CA MET A 1 -9.96 25.10 -6.36
C MET A 1 -8.68 24.35 -6.69
N SER A 2 -7.89 23.99 -5.68
CA SER A 2 -6.67 23.21 -5.90
C SER A 2 -7.03 21.84 -6.47
N GLU A 3 -6.20 21.33 -7.36
CA GLU A 3 -6.35 19.97 -7.90
C GLU A 3 -6.24 18.95 -6.75
N PRO A 4 -7.08 17.91 -6.68
CA PRO A 4 -7.01 16.92 -5.62
C PRO A 4 -5.71 16.10 -5.72
N LEU A 5 -5.14 15.73 -4.57
CA LEU A 5 -3.99 14.84 -4.50
C LEU A 5 -4.34 13.43 -4.99
N LEU A 6 -5.50 12.95 -4.59
CA LEU A 6 -6.06 11.67 -5.06
C LEU A 6 -7.47 11.91 -5.60
N ARG A 7 -7.74 11.39 -6.80
CA ARG A 7 -9.08 11.35 -7.39
C ARG A 7 -9.40 9.92 -7.80
N VAL A 8 -10.55 9.45 -7.39
CA VAL A 8 -11.10 8.13 -7.73
C VAL A 8 -12.44 8.34 -8.41
N VAL A 9 -12.65 7.74 -9.59
CA VAL A 9 -13.84 7.92 -10.39
C VAL A 9 -14.43 6.57 -10.78
N ASN A 10 -15.68 6.30 -10.36
CA ASN A 10 -16.45 5.09 -10.68
C ASN A 10 -15.64 3.79 -10.51
N LEU A 11 -14.85 3.69 -9.44
CA LEU A 11 -13.94 2.57 -9.21
C LEU A 11 -14.72 1.29 -8.92
N GLU A 12 -14.46 0.24 -9.68
CA GLU A 12 -15.08 -1.07 -9.50
C GLU A 12 -14.05 -2.17 -9.35
N LYS A 13 -14.37 -3.17 -8.53
CA LYS A 13 -13.65 -4.43 -8.45
C LYS A 13 -14.58 -5.60 -8.36
N LYS A 14 -14.53 -6.46 -9.37
CA LYS A 14 -15.29 -7.71 -9.45
C LYS A 14 -14.32 -8.88 -9.41
N PHE A 15 -14.58 -9.85 -8.54
CA PHE A 15 -13.83 -11.10 -8.48
C PHE A 15 -14.68 -12.23 -9.07
N PRO A 16 -14.17 -12.98 -10.08
CA PRO A 16 -14.92 -14.07 -10.66
C PRO A 16 -15.03 -15.24 -9.66
N ILE A 17 -16.24 -15.79 -9.50
CA ILE A 17 -16.47 -17.04 -8.78
C ILE A 17 -16.26 -18.17 -9.77
N GLN A 18 -15.20 -18.95 -9.59
CA GLN A 18 -14.89 -20.11 -10.45
C GLN A 18 -15.35 -21.39 -9.78
N ARG A 19 -16.01 -22.29 -10.52
CA ARG A 19 -16.48 -23.58 -10.04
C ARG A 19 -16.08 -24.73 -11.00
N GLY A 20 -15.79 -25.89 -10.39
CA GLY A 20 -15.43 -27.11 -11.09
C GLY A 20 -13.98 -27.19 -11.57
N MET A 21 -13.57 -28.38 -12.05
CA MET A 21 -12.21 -28.69 -12.49
C MET A 21 -11.74 -27.84 -13.68
N PHE A 22 -12.67 -27.33 -14.48
CA PHE A 22 -12.41 -26.46 -15.64
C PHE A 22 -12.51 -24.97 -15.32
N LYS A 23 -12.55 -24.56 -14.03
CA LYS A 23 -12.59 -23.15 -13.58
C LYS A 23 -13.62 -22.29 -14.33
N ARG A 24 -14.82 -22.81 -14.58
CA ARG A 24 -15.88 -22.02 -15.23
C ARG A 24 -16.36 -20.93 -14.29
N THR A 25 -16.41 -19.69 -14.80
CA THR A 25 -16.97 -18.54 -14.06
C THR A 25 -18.48 -18.71 -13.96
N VAL A 26 -18.98 -18.87 -12.74
CA VAL A 26 -20.41 -19.09 -12.43
C VAL A 26 -21.07 -17.85 -11.82
N GLY A 27 -20.30 -16.80 -11.52
CA GLY A 27 -20.76 -15.54 -10.93
C GLY A 27 -19.61 -14.58 -10.66
N GLN A 28 -19.94 -13.42 -10.09
CA GLN A 28 -18.95 -12.42 -9.70
C GLN A 28 -19.29 -11.86 -8.33
N ILE A 29 -18.27 -11.59 -7.52
CA ILE A 29 -18.39 -10.84 -6.26
C ILE A 29 -18.02 -9.40 -6.54
N HIS A 30 -18.94 -8.47 -6.32
CA HIS A 30 -18.70 -7.04 -6.40
C HIS A 30 -18.06 -6.59 -5.07
N ALA A 31 -16.74 -6.52 -5.04
CA ALA A 31 -16.02 -6.11 -3.83
C ALA A 31 -15.93 -4.59 -3.68
N VAL A 32 -15.95 -3.86 -4.81
CA VAL A 32 -16.08 -2.41 -4.89
C VAL A 32 -17.00 -2.13 -6.07
N ASP A 33 -17.99 -1.27 -5.92
CA ASP A 33 -19.08 -1.07 -6.88
C ASP A 33 -19.31 0.42 -7.14
N GLY A 34 -18.57 0.99 -8.09
CA GLY A 34 -18.77 2.34 -8.63
C GLY A 34 -18.52 3.48 -7.64
N ILE A 35 -17.51 3.39 -6.78
CA ILE A 35 -17.20 4.46 -5.82
C ILE A 35 -16.42 5.61 -6.46
N SER A 36 -16.73 6.85 -6.04
CA SER A 36 -16.03 8.06 -6.47
C SER A 36 -15.79 8.98 -5.29
N PHE A 37 -14.59 9.53 -5.17
CA PHE A 37 -14.21 10.52 -4.16
C PHE A 37 -12.91 11.21 -4.54
N ASP A 38 -12.69 12.39 -3.95
CA ASP A 38 -11.46 13.17 -4.06
C ASP A 38 -10.85 13.34 -2.67
N ILE A 39 -9.52 13.45 -2.60
CA ILE A 39 -8.78 13.82 -1.39
C ILE A 39 -7.84 14.99 -1.76
N ALA A 40 -8.01 16.12 -1.09
CA ALA A 40 -7.14 17.27 -1.27
C ALA A 40 -5.78 17.09 -0.56
N PRO A 41 -4.72 17.84 -0.94
CA PRO A 41 -3.48 17.85 -0.18
C PRO A 41 -3.71 18.23 1.28
N GLY A 42 -3.18 17.42 2.21
CA GLY A 42 -3.34 17.61 3.66
C GLY A 42 -4.70 17.21 4.23
N GLU A 43 -5.61 16.68 3.41
CA GLU A 43 -6.90 16.18 3.84
C GLU A 43 -6.82 14.74 4.37
N THR A 44 -7.69 14.41 5.33
CA THR A 44 -7.89 13.04 5.82
C THR A 44 -9.31 12.59 5.48
N LEU A 45 -9.43 11.53 4.69
CA LEU A 45 -10.71 10.89 4.36
C LEU A 45 -10.91 9.62 5.19
N GLY A 46 -11.99 9.57 5.97
CA GLY A 46 -12.39 8.37 6.71
C GLY A 46 -13.29 7.46 5.89
N LEU A 47 -12.84 6.21 5.61
CA LEU A 47 -13.65 5.19 4.95
C LEU A 47 -14.24 4.22 5.99
N VAL A 48 -15.55 4.29 6.22
CA VAL A 48 -16.27 3.53 7.26
C VAL A 48 -17.21 2.51 6.63
N GLY A 49 -17.46 1.42 7.32
CA GLY A 49 -18.40 0.39 6.89
C GLY A 49 -18.14 -0.95 7.59
N GLU A 50 -19.05 -1.90 7.42
CA GLU A 50 -18.98 -3.23 8.02
C GLU A 50 -17.78 -4.05 7.53
N SER A 51 -17.46 -5.15 8.25
CA SER A 51 -16.43 -6.07 7.78
C SER A 51 -16.84 -6.69 6.44
N GLY A 52 -15.88 -6.71 5.49
CA GLY A 52 -16.14 -7.25 4.15
C GLY A 52 -16.76 -6.28 3.14
N CYS A 53 -17.12 -5.04 3.50
CA CYS A 53 -17.73 -4.07 2.59
C CYS A 53 -16.77 -3.44 1.55
N GLY A 54 -15.53 -3.91 1.44
CA GLY A 54 -14.60 -3.48 0.38
C GLY A 54 -13.54 -2.45 0.77
N LYS A 55 -13.50 -1.93 2.02
CA LYS A 55 -12.51 -0.91 2.46
C LYS A 55 -11.06 -1.27 2.14
N SER A 56 -10.62 -2.45 2.56
CA SER A 56 -9.25 -2.92 2.30
C SER A 56 -9.00 -3.20 0.82
N THR A 57 -10.04 -3.58 0.07
CA THR A 57 -9.96 -3.75 -1.38
C THR A 57 -9.75 -2.41 -2.05
N THR A 58 -10.51 -1.38 -1.65
CA THR A 58 -10.37 -0.01 -2.15
C THR A 58 -8.95 0.53 -1.92
N ALA A 59 -8.40 0.39 -0.70
CA ALA A 59 -7.02 0.81 -0.42
C ALA A 59 -5.99 0.11 -1.33
N ARG A 60 -6.15 -1.21 -1.55
CA ARG A 60 -5.26 -1.97 -2.44
C ARG A 60 -5.40 -1.58 -3.91
N LEU A 61 -6.60 -1.19 -4.36
CA LEU A 61 -6.83 -0.69 -5.71
C LEU A 61 -6.14 0.67 -5.92
N ILE A 62 -6.27 1.59 -4.96
CA ILE A 62 -5.62 2.90 -5.01
C ILE A 62 -4.10 2.75 -5.13
N LEU A 63 -3.49 1.85 -4.36
CA LEU A 63 -2.06 1.57 -4.43
C LEU A 63 -1.66 0.68 -5.62
N ARG A 64 -2.61 0.30 -6.48
CA ARG A 64 -2.39 -0.61 -7.61
C ARG A 64 -1.72 -1.94 -7.19
N LEU A 65 -1.97 -2.37 -5.94
CA LEU A 65 -1.66 -3.73 -5.47
C LEU A 65 -2.65 -4.75 -6.04
N LEU A 66 -3.84 -4.27 -6.42
CA LEU A 66 -4.87 -4.97 -7.20
C LEU A 66 -5.23 -4.11 -8.41
N ASP A 67 -5.42 -4.74 -9.56
CA ASP A 67 -5.91 -4.05 -10.74
C ASP A 67 -7.43 -3.84 -10.62
N PRO A 68 -7.96 -2.64 -10.93
CA PRO A 68 -9.40 -2.41 -10.97
C PRO A 68 -10.05 -3.21 -12.12
N THR A 69 -11.34 -3.46 -12.01
CA THR A 69 -12.13 -4.01 -13.11
C THR A 69 -12.54 -2.91 -14.06
N SER A 70 -12.90 -1.74 -13.53
CA SER A 70 -13.22 -0.51 -14.25
C SER A 70 -13.06 0.69 -13.32
N GLY A 71 -13.18 1.90 -13.89
CA GLY A 71 -13.00 3.16 -13.18
C GLY A 71 -11.57 3.69 -13.27
N GLU A 72 -11.38 4.90 -12.76
CA GLU A 72 -10.16 5.66 -12.94
C GLU A 72 -9.58 6.07 -11.59
N ILE A 73 -8.25 6.13 -11.51
CA ILE A 73 -7.52 6.57 -10.32
C ILE A 73 -6.44 7.53 -10.78
N TYR A 74 -6.45 8.75 -10.21
CA TYR A 74 -5.46 9.78 -10.44
C TYR A 74 -4.75 10.11 -9.12
N PHE A 75 -3.43 10.17 -9.14
CA PHE A 75 -2.61 10.57 -8.03
C PHE A 75 -1.65 11.68 -8.48
N ASP A 76 -1.69 12.81 -7.79
CA ASP A 76 -0.90 14.01 -8.13
C ASP A 76 -1.02 14.38 -9.62
N GLY A 77 -2.25 14.44 -10.12
CA GLY A 77 -2.59 14.71 -11.52
C GLY A 77 -2.25 13.60 -12.53
N LYS A 78 -1.63 12.50 -12.09
CA LYS A 78 -1.23 11.39 -12.98
C LYS A 78 -2.27 10.28 -12.94
N GLU A 79 -2.65 9.78 -14.10
CA GLU A 79 -3.53 8.62 -14.28
C GLU A 79 -2.76 7.33 -13.94
N ILE A 80 -3.04 6.74 -12.77
CA ILE A 80 -2.27 5.59 -12.28
C ILE A 80 -2.91 4.23 -12.54
N HIS A 81 -4.23 4.17 -12.83
CA HIS A 81 -4.93 2.90 -13.04
C HIS A 81 -4.49 2.15 -14.30
N ALA A 82 -4.03 2.86 -15.34
CA ALA A 82 -3.55 2.29 -16.59
C ALA A 82 -2.02 2.22 -16.70
N MET A 83 -1.28 2.73 -15.69
CA MET A 83 0.18 2.75 -15.74
C MET A 83 0.79 1.33 -15.82
N PRO A 84 1.84 1.14 -16.63
CA PRO A 84 2.69 -0.05 -16.58
C PRO A 84 3.30 -0.28 -15.19
N ARG A 85 3.68 -1.54 -14.90
CA ARG A 85 4.20 -1.91 -13.56
C ARG A 85 5.47 -1.18 -13.17
N ASP A 86 6.31 -0.85 -14.13
CA ASP A 86 7.58 -0.16 -13.90
C ASP A 86 7.34 1.30 -13.51
N GLU A 87 6.39 1.98 -14.18
CA GLU A 87 6.02 3.36 -13.90
C GLU A 87 5.29 3.49 -12.54
N ILE A 88 4.35 2.60 -12.24
CA ILE A 88 3.64 2.60 -10.95
C ILE A 88 4.60 2.35 -9.77
N ARG A 89 5.71 1.65 -9.97
CA ARG A 89 6.74 1.47 -8.94
C ARG A 89 7.37 2.80 -8.51
N ALA A 90 7.60 3.71 -9.44
CA ALA A 90 8.12 5.04 -9.14
C ALA A 90 7.11 5.88 -8.33
N VAL A 91 5.81 5.79 -8.66
CA VAL A 91 4.74 6.49 -7.95
C VAL A 91 4.54 5.95 -6.53
N ARG A 92 4.73 4.65 -6.30
CA ARG A 92 4.54 4.01 -4.99
C ARG A 92 5.48 4.50 -3.89
N LYS A 93 6.60 5.15 -4.20
CA LYS A 93 7.43 5.76 -3.18
C LYS A 93 6.73 6.96 -2.49
N ASP A 94 5.79 7.60 -3.20
CA ASP A 94 5.00 8.73 -2.71
C ASP A 94 3.65 8.29 -2.11
N MET A 95 3.33 6.97 -2.17
CA MET A 95 2.11 6.35 -1.67
C MET A 95 2.45 5.16 -0.77
N GLN A 96 2.10 5.24 0.50
CA GLN A 96 2.42 4.19 1.47
C GLN A 96 1.16 3.61 2.12
N ILE A 97 1.24 2.36 2.57
CA ILE A 97 0.18 1.69 3.32
C ILE A 97 0.70 1.23 4.68
N VAL A 98 -0.08 1.50 5.71
CA VAL A 98 0.13 0.94 7.04
C VAL A 98 -0.98 -0.08 7.29
N PHE A 99 -0.62 -1.33 7.54
CA PHE A 99 -1.58 -2.39 7.81
C PHE A 99 -2.06 -2.36 9.26
N GLN A 100 -3.29 -2.86 9.48
CA GLN A 100 -3.91 -2.93 10.81
C GLN A 100 -3.10 -3.81 11.79
N ASP A 101 -2.47 -4.88 11.29
CA ASP A 101 -1.53 -5.71 12.05
C ASP A 101 -0.11 -5.43 11.55
N PRO A 102 0.66 -4.60 12.27
CA PRO A 102 2.02 -4.26 11.86
C PRO A 102 2.96 -5.47 11.94
N TYR A 103 2.77 -6.39 12.90
CA TYR A 103 3.62 -7.57 13.02
C TYR A 103 3.45 -8.56 11.88
N ALA A 104 2.21 -8.80 11.43
CA ALA A 104 1.94 -9.68 10.30
C ALA A 104 2.50 -9.14 8.97
N SER A 105 2.80 -7.84 8.90
CA SER A 105 3.39 -7.21 7.70
C SER A 105 4.92 -7.29 7.66
N LEU A 106 5.58 -7.60 8.79
CA LEU A 106 7.03 -7.68 8.88
C LEU A 106 7.52 -9.11 8.70
N ASN A 107 8.65 -9.28 8.02
CA ASN A 107 9.32 -10.59 7.95
C ASN A 107 10.02 -10.87 9.30
N PRO A 108 9.58 -11.87 10.08
CA PRO A 108 10.13 -12.13 11.41
C PRO A 108 11.59 -12.65 11.40
N ARG A 109 12.12 -12.98 10.22
CA ARG A 109 13.50 -13.44 10.04
C ARG A 109 14.47 -12.32 9.69
N MET A 110 13.97 -11.11 9.47
CA MET A 110 14.77 -9.92 9.16
C MET A 110 14.93 -9.08 10.41
N THR A 111 16.10 -8.46 10.57
CA THR A 111 16.33 -7.44 11.59
C THR A 111 15.60 -6.14 11.24
N VAL A 112 15.40 -5.25 12.20
CA VAL A 112 14.81 -3.92 11.96
C VAL A 112 15.60 -3.17 10.88
N ARG A 113 16.92 -3.22 10.93
CA ARG A 113 17.80 -2.62 9.92
C ARG A 113 17.50 -3.14 8.51
N GLN A 114 17.39 -4.44 8.34
CA GLN A 114 17.06 -5.05 7.05
C GLN A 114 15.67 -4.67 6.55
N ILE A 115 14.69 -4.61 7.46
CA ILE A 115 13.31 -4.21 7.12
C ILE A 115 13.26 -2.74 6.68
N VAL A 116 13.98 -1.85 7.37
CA VAL A 116 14.04 -0.42 7.03
C VAL A 116 14.85 -0.20 5.74
N ALA A 117 15.90 -0.98 5.53
CA ALA A 117 16.74 -0.89 4.33
C ALA A 117 16.02 -1.35 3.06
N GLU A 118 15.14 -2.36 3.14
CA GLU A 118 14.50 -2.96 1.97
C GLU A 118 13.82 -1.92 1.05
N PRO A 119 12.91 -1.04 1.53
CA PRO A 119 12.31 -0.02 0.67
C PRO A 119 13.32 1.02 0.17
N LEU A 120 14.31 1.38 0.97
CA LEU A 120 15.35 2.33 0.55
C LEU A 120 16.18 1.76 -0.61
N ILE A 121 16.59 0.49 -0.53
CA ILE A 121 17.33 -0.21 -1.58
C ILE A 121 16.47 -0.35 -2.84
N VAL A 122 15.20 -0.76 -2.68
CA VAL A 122 14.25 -0.94 -3.79
C VAL A 122 14.05 0.36 -4.59
N HIS A 123 14.10 1.52 -3.93
CA HIS A 123 13.95 2.82 -4.55
C HIS A 123 15.29 3.52 -4.87
N GLY A 124 16.43 2.84 -4.67
CA GLY A 124 17.75 3.38 -4.96
C GLY A 124 18.22 4.50 -4.03
N LEU A 125 17.66 4.58 -2.82
CA LEU A 125 17.98 5.56 -1.78
C LEU A 125 19.07 5.06 -0.83
N ALA A 126 19.32 3.76 -0.78
CA ALA A 126 20.41 3.13 -0.05
C ALA A 126 21.04 2.03 -0.91
N LYS A 127 22.30 1.70 -0.66
CA LYS A 127 23.03 0.63 -1.37
C LYS A 127 22.75 -0.73 -0.73
N ASP A 128 22.79 -0.80 0.58
CA ASP A 128 22.58 -1.99 1.40
C ASP A 128 22.09 -1.60 2.79
N ASP A 129 21.94 -2.55 3.69
CA ASP A 129 21.46 -2.33 5.05
C ASP A 129 22.47 -1.64 5.99
N SER A 130 23.73 -1.49 5.57
CA SER A 130 24.76 -0.75 6.30
C SER A 130 24.85 0.74 5.90
N ASP A 131 24.05 1.17 4.92
CA ASP A 131 24.04 2.56 4.45
C ASP A 131 23.61 3.52 5.57
N PRO A 132 24.31 4.66 5.79
CA PRO A 132 23.93 5.65 6.79
C PRO A 132 22.51 6.15 6.71
N ALA A 133 21.90 6.16 5.52
CA ALA A 133 20.50 6.52 5.33
C ALA A 133 19.53 5.59 6.10
N VAL A 134 19.91 4.33 6.33
CA VAL A 134 19.12 3.38 7.12
C VAL A 134 19.14 3.76 8.60
N ASP A 135 20.28 4.17 9.14
CA ASP A 135 20.39 4.64 10.52
C ASP A 135 19.59 5.93 10.74
N GLU A 136 19.68 6.87 9.80
CA GLU A 136 18.90 8.10 9.84
C GLU A 136 17.39 7.81 9.87
N MET A 137 16.92 6.88 9.04
CA MET A 137 15.51 6.49 9.01
C MET A 137 15.05 5.82 10.31
N ILE A 138 15.89 4.96 10.92
CA ILE A 138 15.61 4.35 12.23
C ILE A 138 15.45 5.44 13.31
N GLU A 139 16.33 6.44 13.33
CA GLU A 139 16.27 7.56 14.28
C GLU A 139 15.04 8.45 14.04
N LEU A 140 14.69 8.73 12.78
CA LEU A 140 13.47 9.47 12.41
C LEU A 140 12.19 8.78 12.90
N CYS A 141 12.19 7.44 12.96
CA CYS A 141 11.11 6.66 13.56
C CYS A 141 11.13 6.64 15.11
N GLY A 142 12.04 7.36 15.76
CA GLY A 142 12.14 7.44 17.21
C GLY A 142 12.84 6.24 17.86
N LEU A 143 13.55 5.42 17.10
CA LEU A 143 14.31 4.28 17.59
C LEU A 143 15.80 4.62 17.69
N SER A 144 16.50 4.03 18.66
CA SER A 144 17.97 4.09 18.70
C SER A 144 18.56 3.21 17.59
N ARG A 145 19.68 3.63 16.99
CA ARG A 145 20.45 2.84 15.99
C ARG A 145 20.81 1.44 16.48
N GLU A 146 21.03 1.28 17.78
CA GLU A 146 21.32 -0.02 18.41
C GLU A 146 20.19 -1.03 18.22
N PHE A 147 18.95 -0.57 18.08
CA PHE A 147 17.79 -1.41 17.85
C PHE A 147 17.73 -1.98 16.42
N GLY A 148 18.53 -1.43 15.51
CA GLY A 148 18.63 -1.92 14.14
C GLY A 148 18.97 -3.42 14.02
N ASN A 149 19.72 -3.96 14.97
CA ASN A 149 20.13 -5.38 14.98
C ASN A 149 19.11 -6.31 15.65
N ARG A 150 18.02 -5.77 16.22
CA ARG A 150 16.96 -6.58 16.86
C ARG A 150 15.96 -7.09 15.81
N TYR A 151 15.27 -8.15 16.20
CA TYR A 151 14.18 -8.72 15.40
C TYR A 151 12.82 -8.13 15.83
N PRO A 152 11.79 -8.13 14.96
CA PRO A 152 10.47 -7.59 15.28
C PRO A 152 9.85 -8.13 16.58
N HIS A 153 10.04 -9.43 16.89
CA HIS A 153 9.50 -10.05 18.09
C HIS A 153 10.14 -9.58 19.42
N GLU A 154 11.23 -8.81 19.35
CA GLU A 154 11.89 -8.22 20.51
C GLU A 154 11.34 -6.84 20.89
N PHE A 155 10.32 -6.37 20.15
CA PHE A 155 9.69 -5.07 20.35
C PHE A 155 8.29 -5.22 20.93
N SER A 156 7.87 -4.22 21.73
CA SER A 156 6.47 -4.10 22.13
C SER A 156 5.60 -3.56 20.98
N GLY A 157 4.30 -3.81 21.04
CA GLY A 157 3.37 -3.37 19.98
C GLY A 157 3.35 -1.87 19.71
N GLY A 158 3.76 -1.05 20.66
CA GLY A 158 3.86 0.40 20.51
C GLY A 158 5.19 0.92 19.95
N GLN A 159 6.20 0.06 19.92
CA GLN A 159 7.52 0.37 19.36
C GLN A 159 7.59 0.02 17.88
#